data_3b8741d4434202cab98fadb0acad8403
#
_entry.id   3b8741d4434202cab98fadb0acad8403
#
_cell.length_a   1.000
_cell.length_b   1.000
_cell.length_c   1.000
_cell.angle_alpha   90.00
_cell.angle_beta   90.00
_cell.angle_gamma   90.00
#
_symmetry.space_group_name_H-M   'P 1'
#
loop_
_entity.id
_entity.type
_entity.pdbx_description
1 polymer ?
#
loop_
_entity_poly.entity_id
_entity_poly.type
_entity_poly.pdbx_seq_one_letter_code
_entity_poly.pdbx_strand_id
1 'polypeptide(L)'
;MKKLFIIPAVLLLVTGCSSKPQTPSFSDQLKNESGQSAEPQQQITNDMQNQNQRVVSGKPQAEDLAKEYRSVVLKTNLGDIKVEFFGTDSPKTVNNFLTLAKSGFYDGTRFHRVIKDFMIQGGDPNSKDDDWSNDGMGGPGYKFEDEFNSHPLVRGSLAMANSGPNTNGSQFFIVTAPSTPWLDGKHTNFGQVIKGMEIVDKIEASEVNSDDHPLKDAEIKSIEFIP
;
A
#
# COMPACT_ATOMS: atom_id res chain seq x y z
N MET A 1 17.28 -27.19 -48.94
CA MET A 1 17.97 -26.09 -49.64
C MET A 1 17.91 -24.88 -48.72
N LYS A 2 19.04 -24.59 -48.06
CA LYS A 2 19.18 -23.46 -47.11
C LYS A 2 19.58 -22.22 -47.92
N LYS A 3 18.83 -21.12 -47.82
CA LYS A 3 19.28 -19.81 -48.34
C LYS A 3 19.69 -18.94 -47.15
N LEU A 4 20.98 -18.72 -47.07
CA LEU A 4 21.68 -17.83 -46.18
C LEU A 4 21.64 -16.41 -46.78
N PHE A 5 21.06 -15.42 -46.09
CA PHE A 5 21.18 -14.01 -46.49
C PHE A 5 22.18 -13.32 -45.57
N ILE A 6 23.30 -12.91 -46.18
CA ILE A 6 24.34 -12.09 -45.57
C ILE A 6 24.01 -10.63 -45.89
N ILE A 7 23.90 -9.77 -44.88
CA ILE A 7 23.79 -8.31 -45.04
C ILE A 7 25.12 -7.68 -44.60
N PRO A 8 25.77 -6.83 -45.41
CA PRO A 8 27.05 -6.22 -45.06
C PRO A 8 26.87 -5.02 -44.12
N ALA A 9 27.74 -4.92 -43.12
CA ALA A 9 27.90 -3.78 -42.23
C ALA A 9 28.51 -2.59 -43.02
N VAL A 10 27.85 -1.43 -42.96
CA VAL A 10 28.41 -0.15 -43.40
C VAL A 10 28.88 0.61 -42.13
N LEU A 11 30.20 0.77 -42.07
CA LEU A 11 30.90 1.56 -41.05
C LEU A 11 30.99 3.01 -41.55
N LEU A 12 30.29 3.94 -40.93
CA LEU A 12 30.45 5.38 -41.14
C LEU A 12 31.23 5.99 -39.97
N LEU A 13 32.48 6.33 -40.27
CA LEU A 13 33.32 7.19 -39.42
C LEU A 13 32.92 8.65 -39.66
N VAL A 14 32.41 9.35 -38.62
CA VAL A 14 32.31 10.81 -38.65
C VAL A 14 33.14 11.36 -37.48
N THR A 15 34.27 11.95 -37.86
CA THR A 15 35.09 12.81 -37.01
C THR A 15 34.45 14.20 -36.97
N GLY A 16 33.97 14.62 -35.79
CA GLY A 16 33.45 15.97 -35.57
C GLY A 16 33.96 16.51 -34.22
N CYS A 17 34.96 17.37 -34.32
CA CYS A 17 35.47 18.21 -33.22
C CYS A 17 34.39 19.23 -32.85
N SER A 18 33.93 19.30 -31.61
CA SER A 18 33.09 20.40 -31.12
C SER A 18 33.47 20.76 -29.67
N SER A 19 33.90 21.98 -29.55
CA SER A 19 34.28 22.71 -28.34
C SER A 19 33.12 22.82 -27.35
N LYS A 20 33.39 22.53 -26.07
CA LYS A 20 32.50 22.80 -24.94
C LYS A 20 32.35 24.32 -24.71
N PRO A 21 31.15 24.83 -24.45
CA PRO A 21 30.99 26.14 -23.86
C PRO A 21 31.31 26.09 -22.37
N GLN A 22 32.18 26.95 -21.92
CA GLN A 22 32.49 27.21 -20.49
C GLN A 22 31.34 28.02 -19.88
N THR A 23 30.77 27.51 -18.80
CA THR A 23 29.91 28.30 -17.91
C THR A 23 30.77 29.16 -16.99
N PRO A 24 30.42 30.42 -16.77
CA PRO A 24 31.19 31.30 -15.87
C PRO A 24 31.01 30.88 -14.41
N SER A 25 32.11 30.97 -13.66
CA SER A 25 32.22 30.68 -12.23
C SER A 25 31.43 31.69 -11.39
N PHE A 26 30.79 31.19 -10.35
CA PHE A 26 29.93 31.90 -9.40
C PHE A 26 30.66 32.90 -8.48
N SER A 27 31.93 33.22 -8.72
CA SER A 27 32.75 34.08 -7.85
C SER A 27 32.83 35.57 -8.25
N ASP A 28 32.21 36.00 -9.37
CA ASP A 28 32.40 37.36 -9.89
C ASP A 28 31.17 38.31 -9.77
N GLN A 29 30.13 37.92 -9.02
CA GLN A 29 28.95 38.80 -8.81
C GLN A 29 28.73 39.32 -7.39
N LEU A 30 29.75 39.37 -6.56
CA LEU A 30 29.65 39.98 -5.22
C LEU A 30 30.52 41.25 -5.11
N LYS A 31 30.17 42.28 -5.86
CA LYS A 31 30.53 43.67 -5.53
C LYS A 31 29.56 44.62 -6.22
N ASN A 32 28.58 45.06 -5.51
CA ASN A 32 27.87 46.33 -5.43
C ASN A 32 26.42 46.11 -5.01
N GLU A 33 26.14 46.45 -3.81
CA GLU A 33 25.18 47.47 -3.37
C GLU A 33 25.00 47.36 -1.86
N SER A 34 25.57 48.35 -1.21
CA SER A 34 25.32 48.69 0.19
C SER A 34 24.06 49.55 0.28
N GLY A 35 23.11 49.15 1.14
CA GLY A 35 22.11 50.10 1.64
C GLY A 35 20.65 49.65 1.53
N GLN A 36 20.10 49.28 2.64
CA GLN A 36 18.78 49.55 3.21
C GLN A 36 17.98 48.32 3.70
N SER A 37 17.73 48.41 5.02
CA SER A 37 16.62 47.91 5.81
C SER A 37 16.40 46.39 5.89
N ALA A 38 16.83 45.86 7.04
CA ALA A 38 16.41 44.56 7.58
C ALA A 38 14.94 44.58 8.00
N GLU A 39 14.33 43.40 7.81
CA GLU A 39 13.00 42.90 8.12
C GLU A 39 11.95 42.99 6.99
N PRO A 40 11.44 41.88 6.49
CA PRO A 40 10.87 40.72 7.19
C PRO A 40 11.21 39.34 6.58
N GLN A 41 12.40 38.82 6.72
CA GLN A 41 12.74 37.47 6.20
C GLN A 41 12.68 36.34 7.26
N GLN A 42 12.50 36.66 8.53
CA GLN A 42 12.41 35.65 9.59
C GLN A 42 11.02 34.99 9.72
N GLN A 43 9.98 35.59 9.18
CA GLN A 43 8.60 35.02 9.28
C GLN A 43 8.33 33.95 8.23
N ILE A 44 8.92 34.06 7.05
CA ILE A 44 8.72 33.11 5.95
C ILE A 44 9.47 31.79 6.20
N THR A 45 10.63 31.84 6.86
CA THR A 45 11.41 30.63 7.17
C THR A 45 10.76 29.78 8.28
N ASN A 46 10.04 30.40 9.21
CA ASN A 46 9.34 29.70 10.27
C ASN A 46 8.06 29.02 9.76
N ASP A 47 7.39 29.58 8.76
CA ASP A 47 6.22 28.98 8.16
C ASP A 47 6.56 27.79 7.23
N MET A 48 7.71 27.84 6.53
CA MET A 48 8.19 26.71 5.74
C MET A 48 8.75 25.57 6.59
N GLN A 49 9.34 25.86 7.75
CA GLN A 49 9.77 24.80 8.68
C GLN A 49 8.59 24.14 9.42
N ASN A 50 7.48 24.86 9.60
CA ASN A 50 6.30 24.32 10.27
C ASN A 50 5.41 23.48 9.34
N GLN A 51 5.55 23.62 8.01
CA GLN A 51 4.85 22.76 7.06
C GLN A 51 5.55 21.41 6.83
N ASN A 52 6.87 21.33 7.03
CA ASN A 52 7.63 20.08 6.89
C ASN A 52 7.60 19.19 8.14
N GLN A 53 6.99 19.63 9.25
CA GLN A 53 6.82 18.83 10.47
C GLN A 53 5.42 18.22 10.63
N ARG A 54 4.54 18.37 9.64
CA ARG A 54 3.33 17.52 9.55
C ARG A 54 3.61 16.21 8.83
N VAL A 55 4.65 15.49 9.21
CA VAL A 55 4.58 14.05 9.26
C VAL A 55 3.69 13.77 10.45
N VAL A 56 2.39 13.74 10.18
CA VAL A 56 1.41 13.26 11.14
C VAL A 56 1.77 11.81 11.36
N SER A 57 2.54 11.51 12.42
CA SER A 57 2.52 10.20 13.01
C SER A 57 1.06 9.98 13.37
N GLY A 58 0.33 9.28 12.50
CA GLY A 58 -1.06 8.96 12.67
C GLY A 58 -1.17 8.14 13.94
N LYS A 59 -1.47 8.83 15.05
CA LYS A 59 -1.70 8.19 16.32
C LYS A 59 -3.04 7.47 16.18
N PRO A 60 -3.08 6.12 16.15
CA PRO A 60 -4.35 5.44 16.22
C PRO A 60 -4.95 5.78 17.59
N GLN A 61 -5.94 6.56 17.60
CA GLN A 61 -7.15 6.77 18.26
C GLN A 61 -7.40 6.66 19.70
N ALA A 62 -8.30 7.50 20.19
CA ALA A 62 -8.84 7.62 21.53
C ALA A 62 -9.76 6.45 21.96
N GLU A 63 -10.28 5.64 21.04
CA GLU A 63 -11.11 4.46 21.33
C GLU A 63 -10.30 3.19 21.12
N ASP A 64 -10.28 2.30 22.10
CA ASP A 64 -9.63 0.98 21.99
C ASP A 64 -10.63 -0.04 21.42
N LEU A 65 -10.93 0.10 20.13
CA LEU A 65 -11.89 -0.74 19.43
C LEU A 65 -11.48 -2.22 19.43
N ALA A 66 -10.20 -2.51 19.55
CA ALA A 66 -9.70 -3.89 19.64
C ALA A 66 -10.14 -4.60 20.92
N LYS A 67 -10.50 -3.86 21.98
CA LYS A 67 -11.12 -4.42 23.19
C LYS A 67 -12.62 -4.58 23.07
N GLU A 68 -13.26 -3.73 22.26
CA GLU A 68 -14.72 -3.72 22.09
C GLU A 68 -15.18 -4.78 21.09
N TYR A 69 -14.46 -4.94 19.97
CA TYR A 69 -14.84 -5.83 18.88
C TYR A 69 -13.80 -6.92 18.66
N ARG A 70 -14.23 -8.17 18.85
CA ARG A 70 -13.37 -9.35 18.63
C ARG A 70 -13.39 -9.85 17.19
N SER A 71 -14.45 -9.55 16.45
CA SER A 71 -14.59 -10.00 15.08
C SER A 71 -15.40 -9.03 14.22
N VAL A 72 -15.26 -9.17 12.90
CA VAL A 72 -16.08 -8.47 11.91
C VAL A 72 -16.56 -9.44 10.85
N VAL A 73 -17.58 -8.99 10.10
CA VAL A 73 -18.01 -9.65 8.87
C VAL A 73 -17.76 -8.69 7.70
N LEU A 74 -16.86 -9.05 6.79
CA LEU A 74 -16.71 -8.38 5.50
C LEU A 74 -17.89 -8.82 4.63
N LYS A 75 -18.82 -7.92 4.36
CA LYS A 75 -19.94 -8.12 3.45
C LYS A 75 -19.45 -7.88 2.04
N THR A 76 -19.28 -8.94 1.25
CA THR A 76 -18.85 -8.80 -0.14
C THR A 76 -20.02 -9.02 -1.11
N ASN A 77 -19.83 -8.62 -2.37
CA ASN A 77 -20.79 -8.95 -3.44
C ASN A 77 -20.86 -10.46 -3.76
N LEU A 78 -19.91 -11.26 -3.24
CA LEU A 78 -19.82 -12.70 -3.46
C LEU A 78 -20.26 -13.54 -2.25
N GLY A 79 -20.45 -12.90 -1.09
CA GLY A 79 -20.84 -13.50 0.18
C GLY A 79 -20.09 -12.89 1.38
N ASP A 80 -20.33 -13.45 2.55
CA ASP A 80 -19.83 -12.95 3.82
C ASP A 80 -18.54 -13.67 4.23
N ILE A 81 -17.54 -12.91 4.69
CA ILE A 81 -16.29 -13.43 5.26
C ILE A 81 -16.19 -12.95 6.69
N LYS A 82 -16.27 -13.86 7.68
CA LYS A 82 -16.11 -13.52 9.09
C LYS A 82 -14.67 -13.72 9.53
N VAL A 83 -14.10 -12.66 10.13
CA VAL A 83 -12.73 -12.64 10.65
C VAL A 83 -12.76 -12.44 12.16
N GLU A 84 -11.95 -13.18 12.90
CA GLU A 84 -11.63 -12.95 14.30
C GLU A 84 -10.24 -12.31 14.41
N PHE A 85 -10.09 -11.34 15.32
CA PHE A 85 -8.85 -10.56 15.45
C PHE A 85 -7.94 -11.06 16.58
N PHE A 86 -6.64 -10.90 16.38
CA PHE A 86 -5.61 -11.08 17.40
C PHE A 86 -5.35 -9.76 18.15
N GLY A 87 -6.40 -9.17 18.72
CA GLY A 87 -6.38 -7.83 19.31
C GLY A 87 -5.40 -7.65 20.47
N THR A 88 -5.04 -8.74 21.19
CA THR A 88 -3.99 -8.71 22.24
C THR A 88 -2.58 -8.66 21.64
N ASP A 89 -2.37 -9.33 20.50
CA ASP A 89 -1.04 -9.52 19.93
C ASP A 89 -0.70 -8.47 18.89
N SER A 90 -1.72 -7.84 18.29
CA SER A 90 -1.58 -6.77 17.28
C SER A 90 -2.58 -5.63 17.53
N PRO A 91 -2.57 -5.01 18.72
CA PRO A 91 -3.60 -4.04 19.12
C PRO A 91 -3.67 -2.80 18.24
N LYS A 92 -2.54 -2.26 17.80
CA LYS A 92 -2.52 -1.07 16.92
C LYS A 92 -3.05 -1.39 15.54
N THR A 93 -2.68 -2.54 14.99
CA THR A 93 -3.12 -3.01 13.67
C THR A 93 -4.62 -3.25 13.66
N VAL A 94 -5.14 -3.94 14.67
CA VAL A 94 -6.57 -4.19 14.82
C VAL A 94 -7.34 -2.88 15.01
N ASN A 95 -6.86 -1.97 15.87
CA ASN A 95 -7.46 -0.66 16.04
C ASN A 95 -7.47 0.18 14.77
N ASN A 96 -6.36 0.16 14.00
CA ASN A 96 -6.29 0.83 12.72
C ASN A 96 -7.35 0.30 11.76
N PHE A 97 -7.42 -1.03 11.59
CA PHE A 97 -8.40 -1.65 10.71
C PHE A 97 -9.83 -1.30 11.13
N LEU A 98 -10.17 -1.44 12.41
CA LEU A 98 -11.49 -1.15 12.94
C LEU A 98 -11.87 0.34 12.81
N THR A 99 -10.92 1.25 13.04
CA THR A 99 -11.13 2.70 12.86
C THR A 99 -11.46 3.04 11.41
N LEU A 100 -10.70 2.50 10.46
CA LEU A 100 -10.96 2.67 9.03
C LEU A 100 -12.30 2.05 8.63
N ALA A 101 -12.61 0.84 9.12
CA ALA A 101 -13.89 0.19 8.89
C ALA A 101 -15.06 1.02 9.43
N LYS A 102 -14.95 1.55 10.67
CA LYS A 102 -15.99 2.38 11.31
C LYS A 102 -16.27 3.68 10.54
N SER A 103 -15.26 4.21 9.85
CA SER A 103 -15.40 5.39 8.98
C SER A 103 -15.96 5.09 7.58
N GLY A 104 -16.25 3.83 7.25
CA GLY A 104 -16.66 3.41 5.91
C GLY A 104 -15.51 3.43 4.88
N PHE A 105 -14.26 3.49 5.35
CA PHE A 105 -13.09 3.56 4.45
C PHE A 105 -13.02 2.38 3.47
N TYR A 106 -13.39 1.19 3.92
CA TYR A 106 -13.34 -0.03 3.11
C TYR A 106 -14.57 -0.23 2.22
N ASP A 107 -15.65 0.53 2.41
CA ASP A 107 -16.86 0.38 1.61
C ASP A 107 -16.59 0.74 0.14
N GLY A 108 -16.88 -0.18 -0.76
CA GLY A 108 -16.60 -0.07 -2.18
C GLY A 108 -15.19 -0.46 -2.60
N THR A 109 -14.26 -0.78 -1.66
CA THR A 109 -12.94 -1.27 -2.05
C THR A 109 -13.03 -2.69 -2.62
N ARG A 110 -12.13 -2.99 -3.57
CA ARG A 110 -12.09 -4.29 -4.25
C ARG A 110 -10.88 -5.09 -3.81
N PHE A 111 -10.96 -6.42 -3.98
CA PHE A 111 -9.78 -7.28 -3.96
C PHE A 111 -9.07 -7.11 -5.31
N HIS A 112 -8.15 -6.17 -5.36
CA HIS A 112 -7.49 -5.71 -6.58
C HIS A 112 -6.33 -6.61 -7.04
N ARG A 113 -5.88 -7.54 -6.19
CA ARG A 113 -4.82 -8.49 -6.54
C ARG A 113 -5.15 -9.87 -6.00
N VAL A 114 -5.18 -10.86 -6.88
CA VAL A 114 -5.51 -12.25 -6.57
C VAL A 114 -4.48 -13.17 -7.19
N ILE A 115 -3.77 -13.90 -6.35
CA ILE A 115 -2.78 -14.89 -6.79
C ILE A 115 -3.21 -16.26 -6.29
N LYS A 116 -3.48 -17.16 -7.23
CA LYS A 116 -3.90 -18.53 -6.95
C LYS A 116 -2.84 -19.26 -6.12
N ASP A 117 -3.31 -20.08 -5.16
CA ASP A 117 -2.49 -20.84 -4.21
C ASP A 117 -1.54 -19.95 -3.39
N PHE A 118 -1.94 -18.67 -3.18
CA PHE A 118 -1.17 -17.74 -2.38
C PHE A 118 -2.03 -16.83 -1.51
N MET A 119 -2.71 -15.81 -2.09
CA MET A 119 -3.50 -14.85 -1.32
C MET A 119 -4.46 -14.04 -2.18
N ILE A 120 -5.43 -13.39 -1.54
CA ILE A 120 -6.23 -12.30 -2.10
C ILE A 120 -5.93 -11.01 -1.33
N GLN A 121 -5.68 -9.90 -2.03
CA GLN A 121 -5.30 -8.61 -1.44
C GLN A 121 -6.33 -7.54 -1.77
N GLY A 122 -6.71 -6.75 -0.75
CA GLY A 122 -7.66 -5.65 -0.85
C GLY A 122 -7.35 -4.50 0.11
N GLY A 123 -8.33 -3.63 0.34
CA GLY A 123 -8.21 -2.50 1.29
C GLY A 123 -7.51 -1.26 0.73
N ASP A 124 -7.36 -1.19 -0.58
CA ASP A 124 -6.87 -0.02 -1.29
C ASP A 124 -8.03 0.94 -1.63
N PRO A 125 -8.01 2.22 -1.21
CA PRO A 125 -9.05 3.17 -1.59
C PRO A 125 -9.08 3.48 -3.09
N ASN A 126 -7.97 3.30 -3.82
CA ASN A 126 -7.92 3.50 -5.27
C ASN A 126 -8.75 2.44 -6.03
N SER A 127 -8.91 1.24 -5.47
CA SER A 127 -9.65 0.15 -6.11
C SER A 127 -11.18 0.36 -6.17
N LYS A 128 -11.68 1.56 -5.80
CA LYS A 128 -13.12 1.86 -5.82
C LYS A 128 -13.64 2.27 -7.20
N ASP A 129 -12.78 2.59 -8.13
CA ASP A 129 -13.12 3.00 -9.49
C ASP A 129 -12.65 2.00 -10.54
N ASP A 130 -12.77 2.34 -11.82
CA ASP A 130 -12.41 1.46 -12.93
C ASP A 130 -11.01 1.77 -13.51
N ASP A 131 -10.22 2.61 -12.85
CA ASP A 131 -8.82 2.88 -13.20
C ASP A 131 -7.88 1.94 -12.43
N TRP A 132 -7.67 0.75 -12.97
CA TRP A 132 -6.81 -0.27 -12.36
C TRP A 132 -5.32 0.09 -12.33
N SER A 133 -4.91 1.18 -13.05
CA SER A 133 -3.49 1.55 -13.20
C SER A 133 -2.86 2.04 -11.90
N ASN A 134 -3.66 2.48 -10.94
CA ASN A 134 -3.22 2.99 -9.64
C ASN A 134 -3.57 2.07 -8.46
N ASP A 135 -4.17 0.90 -8.73
CA ASP A 135 -4.50 -0.09 -7.70
C ASP A 135 -3.23 -0.63 -7.03
N GLY A 136 -3.33 -0.86 -5.73
CA GLY A 136 -2.20 -1.28 -4.90
C GLY A 136 -1.33 -0.12 -4.41
N MET A 137 -1.56 1.12 -4.88
CA MET A 137 -0.75 2.29 -4.52
C MET A 137 -1.41 3.17 -3.44
N GLY A 138 -2.69 2.99 -3.18
CA GLY A 138 -3.46 3.78 -2.23
C GLY A 138 -3.26 3.37 -0.77
N GLY A 139 -3.79 4.22 0.13
CA GLY A 139 -3.71 3.99 1.57
C GLY A 139 -4.43 5.09 2.35
N PRO A 140 -4.37 5.06 3.69
CA PRO A 140 -5.12 5.97 4.55
C PRO A 140 -4.46 7.35 4.71
N GLY A 141 -3.38 7.65 3.97
CA GLY A 141 -2.63 8.89 4.07
C GLY A 141 -1.55 8.89 5.16
N TYR A 142 -1.32 7.76 5.82
CA TYR A 142 -0.27 7.56 6.82
C TYR A 142 0.28 6.13 6.76
N LYS A 143 1.38 5.90 7.48
CA LYS A 143 1.97 4.58 7.70
C LYS A 143 2.18 4.34 9.19
N PHE A 144 2.19 3.08 9.62
CA PHE A 144 2.47 2.70 11.00
C PHE A 144 3.36 1.45 11.08
N GLU A 145 3.91 1.23 12.27
CA GLU A 145 4.86 0.17 12.56
C GLU A 145 4.26 -1.23 12.49
N ASP A 146 5.13 -2.22 12.27
CA ASP A 146 4.79 -3.63 12.33
C ASP A 146 4.54 -4.10 13.76
N GLU A 147 3.62 -5.06 13.93
CA GLU A 147 3.35 -5.77 15.19
C GLU A 147 3.50 -7.27 14.96
N PHE A 148 4.75 -7.72 14.80
CA PHE A 148 5.03 -9.14 14.61
C PHE A 148 4.69 -9.93 15.88
N ASN A 149 4.07 -11.08 15.69
CA ASN A 149 3.60 -11.96 16.74
C ASN A 149 3.89 -13.43 16.40
N SER A 150 3.47 -14.37 17.25
CA SER A 150 3.73 -15.79 17.10
C SER A 150 2.73 -16.53 16.22
N HIS A 151 1.71 -15.85 15.68
CA HIS A 151 0.74 -16.47 14.78
C HIS A 151 1.35 -16.66 13.39
N PRO A 152 1.56 -17.90 12.91
CA PRO A 152 2.12 -18.14 11.59
C PRO A 152 1.10 -17.71 10.51
N LEU A 153 1.61 -17.31 9.35
CA LEU A 153 0.78 -16.99 8.20
C LEU A 153 0.38 -18.29 7.47
N VAL A 154 -0.84 -18.73 7.78
CA VAL A 154 -1.44 -19.96 7.24
C VAL A 154 -2.75 -19.63 6.52
N ARG A 155 -3.36 -20.63 5.88
CA ARG A 155 -4.65 -20.45 5.21
C ARG A 155 -5.69 -19.77 6.11
N GLY A 156 -6.30 -18.71 5.59
CA GLY A 156 -7.27 -17.87 6.27
C GLY A 156 -6.66 -16.77 7.15
N SER A 157 -5.33 -16.70 7.32
CA SER A 157 -4.71 -15.57 8.03
C SER A 157 -5.03 -14.25 7.34
N LEU A 158 -5.39 -13.23 8.14
CA LEU A 158 -5.57 -11.86 7.71
C LEU A 158 -4.33 -11.05 8.13
N ALA A 159 -3.58 -10.54 7.16
CA ALA A 159 -2.33 -9.85 7.41
C ALA A 159 -2.22 -8.52 6.65
N MET A 160 -1.41 -7.60 7.20
CA MET A 160 -1.15 -6.31 6.55
C MET A 160 -0.25 -6.45 5.33
N ALA A 161 -0.69 -5.87 4.22
CA ALA A 161 0.19 -5.59 3.09
C ALA A 161 1.05 -4.36 3.43
N ASN A 162 2.34 -4.41 3.03
CA ASN A 162 3.30 -3.33 3.24
C ASN A 162 4.32 -3.25 2.10
N SER A 163 5.08 -2.16 2.04
CA SER A 163 6.18 -1.92 1.09
C SER A 163 7.55 -1.99 1.76
N GLY A 164 7.68 -2.82 2.79
CA GLY A 164 8.86 -2.98 3.65
C GLY A 164 8.53 -2.67 5.11
N PRO A 165 9.52 -2.74 6.01
CA PRO A 165 9.31 -2.60 7.44
C PRO A 165 8.62 -1.29 7.83
N ASN A 166 7.63 -1.37 8.74
CA ASN A 166 6.93 -0.21 9.31
C ASN A 166 6.21 0.66 8.26
N THR A 167 5.67 0.05 7.21
CA THR A 167 4.92 0.76 6.17
C THR A 167 3.48 0.27 6.02
N ASN A 168 2.89 -0.26 7.10
CA ASN A 168 1.50 -0.66 7.13
C ASN A 168 0.57 0.54 6.92
N GLY A 169 -0.54 0.34 6.23
CA GLY A 169 -1.54 1.37 5.96
C GLY A 169 -2.96 0.82 6.10
N SER A 170 -3.70 0.75 5.00
CA SER A 170 -5.05 0.16 4.97
C SER A 170 -5.10 -1.18 4.25
N GLN A 171 -4.13 -1.48 3.38
CA GLN A 171 -4.17 -2.69 2.57
C GLN A 171 -3.86 -3.93 3.40
N PHE A 172 -4.60 -4.99 3.12
CA PHE A 172 -4.47 -6.29 3.78
C PHE A 172 -4.58 -7.42 2.75
N PHE A 173 -4.18 -8.61 3.16
CA PHE A 173 -4.42 -9.82 2.36
C PHE A 173 -4.94 -10.96 3.22
N ILE A 174 -5.66 -11.88 2.59
CA ILE A 174 -6.10 -13.15 3.19
C ILE A 174 -5.33 -14.27 2.50
N VAL A 175 -4.62 -15.08 3.28
CA VAL A 175 -3.84 -16.21 2.79
C VAL A 175 -4.77 -17.32 2.30
N THR A 176 -4.55 -17.81 1.09
CA THR A 176 -5.28 -18.95 0.50
C THR A 176 -4.41 -20.20 0.42
N ALA A 177 -3.09 -20.05 0.35
CA ALA A 177 -2.12 -21.15 0.47
C ALA A 177 -2.25 -21.90 1.81
N PRO A 178 -1.86 -23.16 1.90
CA PRO A 178 -1.81 -23.88 3.18
C PRO A 178 -0.94 -23.18 4.23
N SER A 179 0.19 -22.59 3.84
CA SER A 179 1.07 -21.77 4.69
C SER A 179 1.98 -20.90 3.83
N THR A 180 2.43 -19.77 4.40
CA THR A 180 3.36 -18.82 3.75
C THR A 180 4.51 -18.42 4.69
N PRO A 181 5.35 -19.37 5.15
CA PRO A 181 6.35 -19.13 6.20
C PRO A 181 7.41 -18.09 5.81
N TRP A 182 7.59 -17.81 4.53
CA TRP A 182 8.51 -16.77 4.04
C TRP A 182 8.00 -15.33 4.29
N LEU A 183 6.73 -15.19 4.71
CA LEU A 183 6.10 -13.91 5.10
C LEU A 183 6.08 -13.71 6.63
N ASP A 184 6.35 -14.76 7.42
CA ASP A 184 6.41 -14.65 8.88
C ASP A 184 7.50 -13.66 9.29
N GLY A 185 7.19 -12.78 10.25
CA GLY A 185 8.09 -11.70 10.67
C GLY A 185 8.33 -10.59 9.65
N LYS A 186 7.55 -10.54 8.56
CA LYS A 186 7.57 -9.47 7.55
C LYS A 186 6.23 -8.78 7.39
N HIS A 187 5.14 -9.48 7.69
CA HIS A 187 3.79 -8.97 7.64
C HIS A 187 3.09 -9.24 8.97
N THR A 188 2.40 -8.24 9.50
CA THR A 188 1.64 -8.39 10.74
C THR A 188 0.41 -9.25 10.49
N ASN A 189 0.38 -10.47 11.06
CA ASN A 189 -0.81 -11.31 11.11
C ASN A 189 -1.72 -10.80 12.24
N PHE A 190 -2.87 -10.20 11.91
CA PHE A 190 -3.72 -9.56 12.90
C PHE A 190 -5.10 -10.20 13.04
N GLY A 191 -5.36 -11.32 12.31
CA GLY A 191 -6.62 -12.02 12.42
C GLY A 191 -6.68 -13.30 11.60
N GLN A 192 -7.81 -14.01 11.75
CA GLN A 192 -8.07 -15.28 11.09
C GLN A 192 -9.50 -15.31 10.57
N VAL A 193 -9.70 -15.77 9.34
CA VAL A 193 -11.03 -16.11 8.81
C VAL A 193 -11.56 -17.32 9.56
N ILE A 194 -12.70 -17.16 10.24
CA ILE A 194 -13.35 -18.22 11.01
C ILE A 194 -14.62 -18.75 10.34
N LYS A 195 -15.14 -18.04 9.31
CA LYS A 195 -16.27 -18.47 8.47
C LYS A 195 -16.20 -17.75 7.12
N GLY A 196 -16.61 -18.43 6.05
CA GLY A 196 -16.63 -17.83 4.71
C GLY A 196 -15.35 -18.07 3.91
N MET A 197 -14.52 -19.07 4.27
CA MET A 197 -13.35 -19.43 3.44
C MET A 197 -13.77 -19.87 2.03
N GLU A 198 -14.98 -20.42 1.85
CA GLU A 198 -15.55 -20.73 0.54
C GLU A 198 -15.79 -19.47 -0.32
N ILE A 199 -16.01 -18.31 0.31
CA ILE A 199 -16.11 -17.03 -0.40
C ILE A 199 -14.71 -16.53 -0.78
N VAL A 200 -13.72 -16.68 0.11
CA VAL A 200 -12.31 -16.40 -0.18
C VAL A 200 -11.84 -17.24 -1.37
N ASP A 201 -12.16 -18.54 -1.39
CA ASP A 201 -11.81 -19.45 -2.49
C ASP A 201 -12.51 -19.05 -3.81
N LYS A 202 -13.76 -18.59 -3.72
CA LYS A 202 -14.48 -18.08 -4.88
C LYS A 202 -13.86 -16.81 -5.46
N ILE A 203 -13.33 -15.94 -4.61
CA ILE A 203 -12.57 -14.76 -5.04
C ILE A 203 -11.25 -15.19 -5.66
N GLU A 204 -10.53 -16.11 -5.02
CA GLU A 204 -9.25 -16.65 -5.53
C GLU A 204 -9.41 -17.30 -6.92
N ALA A 205 -10.55 -17.96 -7.16
CA ALA A 205 -10.86 -18.61 -8.44
C ALA A 205 -11.26 -17.64 -9.56
N SER A 206 -11.25 -16.33 -9.32
CA SER A 206 -11.57 -15.33 -10.34
C SER A 206 -10.55 -15.36 -11.49
N GLU A 207 -11.02 -15.11 -12.71
CA GLU A 207 -10.14 -14.82 -13.83
C GLU A 207 -9.42 -13.49 -13.57
N VAL A 208 -8.11 -13.47 -13.79
CA VAL A 208 -7.25 -12.29 -13.60
C VAL A 208 -6.57 -11.89 -14.90
N ASN A 209 -6.13 -10.63 -15.00
CA ASN A 209 -5.26 -10.14 -16.06
C ASN A 209 -3.79 -10.49 -15.79
N SER A 210 -2.87 -9.97 -16.61
CA SER A 210 -1.41 -10.18 -16.46
C SER A 210 -0.80 -9.61 -15.18
N ASP A 211 -1.51 -8.72 -14.50
CA ASP A 211 -1.07 -8.04 -13.28
C ASP A 211 -1.76 -8.61 -12.02
N ASP A 212 -2.33 -9.82 -12.13
CA ASP A 212 -3.08 -10.52 -11.07
C ASP A 212 -4.37 -9.79 -10.66
N HIS A 213 -4.87 -8.81 -11.43
CA HIS A 213 -6.11 -8.07 -11.13
C HIS A 213 -7.33 -8.86 -11.65
N PRO A 214 -8.36 -9.09 -10.80
CA PRO A 214 -9.58 -9.77 -11.22
C PRO A 214 -10.32 -9.03 -12.34
N LEU A 215 -10.76 -9.79 -13.37
CA LEU A 215 -11.57 -9.24 -14.48
C LEU A 215 -13.02 -8.94 -14.08
N LYS A 216 -13.45 -9.48 -12.94
CA LYS A 216 -14.76 -9.21 -12.32
C LYS A 216 -14.55 -8.81 -10.89
N ASP A 217 -15.16 -7.71 -10.49
CA ASP A 217 -14.99 -7.15 -9.17
C ASP A 217 -15.43 -8.09 -8.06
N ALA A 218 -14.53 -8.30 -7.11
CA ALA A 218 -14.82 -8.82 -5.79
C ALA A 218 -14.75 -7.64 -4.80
N GLU A 219 -15.91 -7.09 -4.43
CA GLU A 219 -16.05 -5.80 -3.73
C GLU A 219 -16.51 -6.00 -2.30
N ILE A 220 -15.93 -5.24 -1.36
CA ILE A 220 -16.40 -5.11 0.02
C ILE A 220 -17.52 -4.05 0.04
N LYS A 221 -18.74 -4.48 0.28
CA LYS A 221 -19.90 -3.59 0.35
C LYS A 221 -19.96 -2.81 1.66
N SER A 222 -19.61 -3.48 2.77
CA SER A 222 -19.57 -2.90 4.11
C SER A 222 -18.88 -3.87 5.08
N ILE A 223 -18.55 -3.37 6.27
CA ILE A 223 -18.00 -4.18 7.37
C ILE A 223 -18.96 -4.11 8.55
N GLU A 224 -19.47 -5.27 8.99
CA GLU A 224 -20.34 -5.42 10.16
C GLU A 224 -19.48 -5.80 11.37
N PHE A 225 -19.66 -5.06 12.48
CA PHE A 225 -18.93 -5.25 13.72
C PHE A 225 -19.63 -6.25 14.62
N ILE A 226 -18.88 -7.19 15.19
CA ILE A 226 -19.37 -8.20 16.12
C ILE A 226 -18.62 -8.06 17.44
N PRO A 227 -19.31 -7.72 18.54
CA PRO A 227 -18.73 -7.59 19.88
C PRO A 227 -18.08 -8.86 20.40
#